data_259f8f3438c8b9508049ee33aa4868fb
#
_entry.id   259f8f3438c8b9508049ee33aa4868fb
#
_cell.length_a   1.000
_cell.length_b   1.000
_cell.length_c   1.000
_cell.angle_alpha   90.00
_cell.angle_beta   90.00
_cell.angle_gamma   90.00
#
_symmetry.space_group_name_H-M   'P 1'
#
loop_
_entity.id
_entity.type
_entity.pdbx_description
1 polymer ?
#
loop_
_entity_poly.entity_id
_entity_poly.type
_entity_poly.pdbx_seq_one_letter_code
_entity_poly.pdbx_strand_id
1 'polypeptide(L)'
;MVSLKTIAEKCGVSTATVSKALNDQKDVSEETKHRIKKTAEALGYFPNAAARALKTNRSYNIGVLFEEEAGSGLTHEYFSGVLNGLKVQAEKQGYDITFINTCFENRKMSYYEHCRYRNFEGVAIVCADYNDPDVLELMNSDLPVVTIDYVHHNCTAVSSNNIQGMEDLVRYIYSQGHRRIAYIHGQQNGSAVTKDRLTSFYRTMDELKLEVPDEYIRTADYLETREAAKQTKEIRWR
;
A
#
# COMPACT_ATOMS: atom_id res chain seq x y z
N MET A 1 29.01 20.44 0.05
CA MET A 1 28.33 19.45 0.93
C MET A 1 29.36 18.93 1.93
N VAL A 2 29.10 18.94 3.24
CA VAL A 2 30.03 18.43 4.25
C VAL A 2 30.15 16.91 4.11
N SER A 3 31.38 16.40 4.16
CA SER A 3 31.68 14.97 3.97
C SER A 3 32.28 14.36 5.24
N LEU A 4 32.28 13.00 5.30
CA LEU A 4 33.01 12.29 6.37
C LEU A 4 34.47 12.69 6.46
N LYS A 5 35.09 13.01 5.31
CA LYS A 5 36.49 13.47 5.24
C LYS A 5 36.67 14.82 5.97
N THR A 6 35.76 15.77 5.79
CA THR A 6 35.78 17.07 6.45
C THR A 6 35.70 16.93 7.98
N ILE A 7 34.83 16.01 8.47
CA ILE A 7 34.72 15.72 9.89
C ILE A 7 36.00 15.06 10.42
N ALA A 8 36.52 14.10 9.69
CA ALA A 8 37.74 13.39 10.03
C ALA A 8 38.94 14.35 10.23
N GLU A 9 39.11 15.27 9.28
CA GLU A 9 40.15 16.32 9.34
C GLU A 9 39.96 17.21 10.58
N LYS A 10 38.75 17.67 10.86
CA LYS A 10 38.48 18.52 12.04
C LYS A 10 38.63 17.78 13.38
N CYS A 11 38.35 16.50 13.42
CA CYS A 11 38.48 15.68 14.63
C CYS A 11 39.86 15.01 14.79
N GLY A 12 40.74 15.10 13.80
CA GLY A 12 42.06 14.45 13.84
C GLY A 12 41.96 12.93 13.88
N VAL A 13 41.00 12.34 13.18
CA VAL A 13 40.79 10.88 13.14
C VAL A 13 40.60 10.41 11.69
N SER A 14 40.57 9.08 11.48
CA SER A 14 40.28 8.53 10.16
C SER A 14 38.79 8.65 9.78
N THR A 15 38.50 8.67 8.47
CA THR A 15 37.10 8.61 7.98
C THR A 15 36.37 7.35 8.43
N ALA A 16 37.10 6.24 8.60
CA ALA A 16 36.58 5.00 9.15
C ALA A 16 36.12 5.17 10.61
N THR A 17 36.94 5.86 11.43
CA THR A 17 36.63 6.19 12.82
C THR A 17 35.38 7.08 12.90
N VAL A 18 35.28 8.11 12.03
CA VAL A 18 34.06 8.95 11.95
C VAL A 18 32.83 8.13 11.61
N SER A 19 32.93 7.28 10.58
CA SER A 19 31.82 6.41 10.19
C SER A 19 31.39 5.46 11.31
N LYS A 20 32.33 4.88 12.05
CA LYS A 20 32.06 4.00 13.20
C LYS A 20 31.39 4.76 14.34
N ALA A 21 31.88 5.94 14.67
CA ALA A 21 31.35 6.80 15.72
C ALA A 21 29.90 7.27 15.43
N LEU A 22 29.63 7.69 14.19
CA LEU A 22 28.28 8.10 13.77
C LEU A 22 27.27 6.93 13.73
N ASN A 23 27.75 5.68 13.62
CA ASN A 23 26.94 4.48 13.67
C ASN A 23 26.97 3.78 15.05
N ASP A 24 27.43 4.45 16.10
CA ASP A 24 27.47 3.96 17.50
C ASP A 24 28.21 2.63 17.69
N GLN A 25 29.21 2.30 16.84
CA GLN A 25 29.96 1.05 16.96
C GLN A 25 30.74 1.00 18.28
N LYS A 26 30.83 -0.20 18.86
CA LYS A 26 31.42 -0.42 20.21
C LYS A 26 32.93 -0.23 20.27
N ASP A 27 33.61 -0.26 19.15
CA ASP A 27 35.08 -0.13 19.06
C ASP A 27 35.57 1.33 19.03
N VAL A 28 34.68 2.31 19.23
CA VAL A 28 35.02 3.72 19.39
C VAL A 28 34.60 4.17 20.79
N SER A 29 35.50 4.84 21.52
CA SER A 29 35.22 5.36 22.86
C SER A 29 34.08 6.38 22.86
N GLU A 30 33.30 6.42 23.95
CA GLU A 30 32.16 7.36 24.07
C GLU A 30 32.60 8.82 23.98
N GLU A 31 33.76 9.17 24.49
CA GLU A 31 34.33 10.51 24.36
C GLU A 31 34.60 10.89 22.89
N THR A 32 35.18 9.95 22.13
CA THR A 32 35.42 10.15 20.69
C THR A 32 34.11 10.24 19.91
N LYS A 33 33.14 9.39 20.21
CA LYS A 33 31.80 9.45 19.60
C LYS A 33 31.14 10.80 19.85
N HIS A 34 31.15 11.26 21.10
CA HIS A 34 30.56 12.56 21.46
C HIS A 34 31.20 13.72 20.71
N ARG A 35 32.52 13.75 20.64
CA ARG A 35 33.28 14.78 19.91
C ARG A 35 32.94 14.78 18.42
N ILE A 36 32.88 13.60 17.79
CA ILE A 36 32.58 13.46 16.38
C ILE A 36 31.13 13.86 16.08
N LYS A 37 30.16 13.40 16.89
CA LYS A 37 28.75 13.79 16.73
C LYS A 37 28.54 15.29 16.86
N LYS A 38 29.13 15.92 17.86
CA LYS A 38 29.08 17.37 18.06
C LYS A 38 29.70 18.14 16.90
N THR A 39 30.83 17.67 16.36
CA THR A 39 31.48 18.28 15.21
C THR A 39 30.64 18.11 13.94
N ALA A 40 30.04 16.97 13.72
CA ALA A 40 29.14 16.70 12.59
C ALA A 40 27.92 17.61 12.63
N GLU A 41 27.29 17.76 13.79
CA GLU A 41 26.15 18.65 14.01
C GLU A 41 26.53 20.13 13.76
N ALA A 42 27.64 20.60 14.34
CA ALA A 42 28.12 21.97 14.14
C ALA A 42 28.46 22.31 12.67
N LEU A 43 28.79 21.28 11.87
CA LEU A 43 29.06 21.42 10.44
C LEU A 43 27.80 21.28 9.59
N GLY A 44 26.66 20.91 10.16
CA GLY A 44 25.43 20.60 9.42
C GLY A 44 25.59 19.34 8.56
N TYR A 45 26.33 18.33 9.02
CA TYR A 45 26.48 17.07 8.31
C TYR A 45 25.23 16.21 8.48
N PHE A 46 24.64 15.81 7.35
CA PHE A 46 23.59 14.79 7.30
C PHE A 46 24.12 13.53 6.64
N PRO A 47 23.91 12.34 7.26
CA PRO A 47 24.26 11.07 6.65
C PRO A 47 23.58 10.89 5.28
N ASN A 48 24.31 10.46 4.28
CA ASN A 48 23.73 10.16 2.97
C ASN A 48 23.09 8.76 3.02
N ALA A 49 21.77 8.68 2.83
CA ALA A 49 21.01 7.43 2.85
C ALA A 49 21.52 6.45 1.78
N ALA A 50 21.86 6.91 0.57
CA ALA A 50 22.38 6.05 -0.50
C ALA A 50 23.75 5.45 -0.12
N ALA A 51 24.65 6.24 0.46
CA ALA A 51 25.94 5.74 0.95
C ALA A 51 25.79 4.75 2.11
N ARG A 52 24.79 4.94 2.97
CA ARG A 52 24.43 4.01 4.03
C ARG A 52 23.87 2.71 3.45
N ALA A 53 22.98 2.80 2.48
CA ALA A 53 22.38 1.64 1.81
C ALA A 53 23.45 0.76 1.13
N LEU A 54 24.41 1.35 0.44
CA LEU A 54 25.55 0.63 -0.15
C LEU A 54 26.38 -0.13 0.88
N LYS A 55 26.55 0.44 2.09
CA LYS A 55 27.36 -0.18 3.14
C LYS A 55 26.61 -1.28 3.91
N THR A 56 25.32 -1.09 4.14
CA THR A 56 24.50 -1.98 4.98
C THR A 56 23.68 -2.97 4.15
N ASN A 57 23.62 -2.80 2.85
CA ASN A 57 22.71 -3.46 1.91
C ASN A 57 21.23 -3.30 2.32
N ARG A 58 20.90 -2.17 2.98
CA ARG A 58 19.54 -1.85 3.42
C ARG A 58 19.16 -0.44 2.98
N SER A 59 18.07 -0.32 2.25
CA SER A 59 17.56 0.96 1.76
C SER A 59 16.62 1.64 2.75
N TYR A 60 15.97 0.88 3.62
CA TYR A 60 14.86 1.34 4.47
C TYR A 60 13.75 2.00 3.65
N ASN A 61 13.44 1.43 2.49
CA ASN A 61 12.44 1.96 1.60
C ASN A 61 11.50 0.85 1.12
N ILE A 62 10.21 1.13 1.16
CA ILE A 62 9.13 0.24 0.72
C ILE A 62 8.51 0.82 -0.55
N GLY A 63 8.39 0.00 -1.58
CA GLY A 63 7.65 0.34 -2.79
C GLY A 63 6.15 0.29 -2.56
N VAL A 64 5.40 1.23 -3.13
CA VAL A 64 3.94 1.24 -3.13
C VAL A 64 3.45 1.25 -4.55
N LEU A 65 2.78 0.17 -4.98
CA LEU A 65 2.07 0.14 -6.25
C LEU A 65 0.61 0.53 -6.00
N PHE A 66 0.19 1.60 -6.66
CA PHE A 66 -1.16 2.12 -6.59
C PHE A 66 -1.59 2.64 -7.96
N GLU A 67 -2.40 1.86 -8.63
CA GLU A 67 -3.00 2.19 -9.93
C GLU A 67 -4.50 1.99 -9.81
N GLU A 68 -5.22 3.09 -9.75
CA GLU A 68 -6.67 3.12 -9.59
C GLU A 68 -7.29 3.60 -10.90
N GLU A 69 -8.07 2.72 -11.55
CA GLU A 69 -8.67 2.98 -12.86
C GLU A 69 -9.78 4.02 -12.82
N ALA A 70 -10.43 4.21 -11.67
CA ALA A 70 -11.56 5.13 -11.51
C ALA A 70 -11.16 6.62 -11.59
N GLY A 71 -9.85 6.93 -11.67
CA GLY A 71 -9.37 8.30 -11.82
C GLY A 71 -9.48 9.17 -10.56
N SER A 72 -9.88 8.60 -9.42
CA SER A 72 -9.92 9.30 -8.13
C SER A 72 -8.52 9.48 -7.53
N GLY A 73 -7.59 8.62 -7.92
CA GLY A 73 -6.21 8.64 -7.46
C GLY A 73 -6.13 8.62 -5.93
N LEU A 74 -5.22 9.41 -5.38
CA LEU A 74 -4.99 9.48 -3.94
C LEU A 74 -6.15 10.10 -3.13
N THR A 75 -7.19 10.61 -3.79
CA THR A 75 -8.38 11.18 -3.11
C THR A 75 -9.46 10.14 -2.85
N HIS A 76 -9.29 8.90 -3.32
CA HIS A 76 -10.21 7.81 -3.03
C HIS A 76 -10.18 7.50 -1.52
N GLU A 77 -11.30 7.68 -0.83
CA GLU A 77 -11.38 7.66 0.64
C GLU A 77 -10.82 6.36 1.26
N TYR A 78 -11.20 5.21 0.72
CA TYR A 78 -10.71 3.91 1.20
C TYR A 78 -9.19 3.78 1.03
N PHE A 79 -8.69 3.99 -0.18
CA PHE A 79 -7.26 3.83 -0.46
C PHE A 79 -6.40 4.88 0.23
N SER A 80 -6.88 6.11 0.38
CA SER A 80 -6.18 7.15 1.15
C SER A 80 -6.03 6.75 2.62
N GLY A 81 -7.06 6.10 3.19
CA GLY A 81 -6.99 5.54 4.54
C GLY A 81 -5.93 4.43 4.67
N VAL A 82 -5.90 3.48 3.71
CA VAL A 82 -4.90 2.41 3.66
C VAL A 82 -3.48 2.98 3.52
N LEU A 83 -3.28 3.89 2.57
CA LEU A 83 -1.98 4.54 2.33
C LEU A 83 -1.50 5.35 3.54
N ASN A 84 -2.40 6.05 4.21
CA ASN A 84 -2.07 6.77 5.45
C ASN A 84 -1.65 5.81 6.56
N GLY A 85 -2.36 4.69 6.74
CA GLY A 85 -2.00 3.65 7.70
C GLY A 85 -0.61 3.07 7.43
N LEU A 86 -0.32 2.74 6.16
CA LEU A 86 0.98 2.27 5.72
C LEU A 86 2.07 3.30 6.01
N LYS A 87 1.85 4.58 5.63
CA LYS A 87 2.80 5.68 5.89
C LYS A 87 3.15 5.80 7.37
N VAL A 88 2.13 5.85 8.23
CA VAL A 88 2.33 6.01 9.68
C VAL A 88 3.13 4.86 10.27
N GLN A 89 2.89 3.63 9.84
CA GLN A 89 3.64 2.47 10.36
C GLN A 89 5.05 2.38 9.77
N ALA A 90 5.24 2.69 8.49
CA ALA A 90 6.56 2.75 7.88
C ALA A 90 7.45 3.78 8.61
N GLU A 91 6.94 4.99 8.84
CA GLU A 91 7.63 6.06 9.56
C GLU A 91 8.05 5.62 10.99
N LYS A 92 7.16 4.96 11.74
CA LYS A 92 7.48 4.41 13.08
C LYS A 92 8.60 3.39 13.07
N GLN A 93 8.75 2.65 11.99
CA GLN A 93 9.78 1.63 11.80
C GLN A 93 11.05 2.18 11.11
N GLY A 94 11.07 3.48 10.79
CA GLY A 94 12.20 4.13 10.13
C GLY A 94 12.31 3.82 8.65
N TYR A 95 11.20 3.49 8.00
CA TYR A 95 11.11 3.27 6.55
C TYR A 95 10.49 4.47 5.84
N ASP A 96 11.04 4.78 4.68
CA ASP A 96 10.40 5.63 3.69
C ASP A 96 9.44 4.80 2.81
N ILE A 97 8.46 5.46 2.19
CA ILE A 97 7.64 4.87 1.15
C ILE A 97 7.85 5.61 -0.17
N THR A 98 7.88 4.86 -1.26
CA THR A 98 8.04 5.43 -2.61
C THR A 98 7.06 4.78 -3.55
N PHE A 99 6.29 5.57 -4.30
CA PHE A 99 5.42 5.04 -5.34
C PHE A 99 6.24 4.42 -6.49
N ILE A 100 5.79 3.25 -6.93
CA ILE A 100 6.39 2.55 -8.05
C ILE A 100 5.89 3.17 -9.35
N ASN A 101 6.81 3.42 -10.29
CA ASN A 101 6.52 3.99 -11.60
C ASN A 101 7.07 3.07 -12.70
N THR A 102 6.43 3.09 -13.87
CA THR A 102 6.87 2.33 -15.05
C THR A 102 7.75 3.15 -15.99
N CYS A 103 7.92 4.45 -15.75
CA CYS A 103 8.73 5.32 -16.59
C CYS A 103 9.78 6.05 -15.74
N PHE A 104 11.05 5.86 -16.09
CA PHE A 104 12.19 6.52 -15.46
C PHE A 104 13.18 6.98 -16.53
N GLU A 105 13.57 8.26 -16.51
CA GLU A 105 14.51 8.87 -17.46
C GLU A 105 14.23 8.52 -18.93
N ASN A 106 12.95 8.55 -19.36
CA ASN A 106 12.46 8.16 -20.69
C ASN A 106 12.65 6.68 -21.06
N ARG A 107 12.98 5.82 -20.08
CA ARG A 107 13.03 4.36 -20.23
C ARG A 107 11.80 3.74 -19.59
N LYS A 108 11.11 2.88 -20.32
CA LYS A 108 10.06 2.03 -19.74
C LYS A 108 10.72 0.90 -18.94
N MET A 109 10.26 0.68 -17.74
CA MET A 109 10.69 -0.40 -16.83
C MET A 109 9.46 -1.16 -16.35
N SER A 110 9.60 -2.45 -16.05
CA SER A 110 8.55 -3.16 -15.30
C SER A 110 8.53 -2.69 -13.85
N TYR A 111 7.45 -2.99 -13.12
CA TYR A 111 7.37 -2.67 -11.68
C TYR A 111 8.50 -3.33 -10.90
N TYR A 112 8.82 -4.59 -11.24
CA TYR A 112 9.92 -5.31 -10.61
C TYR A 112 11.28 -4.66 -10.89
N GLU A 113 11.56 -4.30 -12.15
CA GLU A 113 12.80 -3.59 -12.52
C GLU A 113 12.94 -2.28 -11.73
N HIS A 114 11.86 -1.49 -11.58
CA HIS A 114 11.89 -0.26 -10.80
C HIS A 114 12.16 -0.54 -9.31
N CYS A 115 11.56 -1.58 -8.75
CA CYS A 115 11.83 -1.99 -7.36
C CYS A 115 13.30 -2.36 -7.15
N ARG A 116 13.90 -3.12 -8.07
CA ARG A 116 15.31 -3.49 -8.04
C ARG A 116 16.21 -2.27 -8.20
N TYR A 117 15.89 -1.38 -9.13
CA TYR A 117 16.65 -0.14 -9.35
C TYR A 117 16.66 0.75 -8.10
N ARG A 118 15.56 0.87 -7.40
CA ARG A 118 15.42 1.64 -6.16
C ARG A 118 15.86 0.88 -4.91
N ASN A 119 16.21 -0.40 -5.06
CA ASN A 119 16.59 -1.28 -3.95
C ASN A 119 15.53 -1.32 -2.85
N PHE A 120 14.23 -1.47 -3.19
CA PHE A 120 13.18 -1.61 -2.20
C PHE A 120 13.33 -2.90 -1.40
N GLU A 121 13.06 -2.86 -0.10
CA GLU A 121 13.11 -4.02 0.80
C GLU A 121 11.81 -4.82 0.81
N GLY A 122 10.76 -4.28 0.23
CA GLY A 122 9.47 -4.92 0.07
C GLY A 122 8.51 -4.00 -0.68
N VAL A 123 7.34 -4.54 -1.02
CA VAL A 123 6.32 -3.84 -1.81
C VAL A 123 4.95 -4.02 -1.20
N ALA A 124 4.16 -2.94 -1.16
CA ALA A 124 2.73 -2.99 -0.91
C ALA A 124 1.98 -2.69 -2.22
N ILE A 125 1.19 -3.64 -2.71
CA ILE A 125 0.26 -3.45 -3.83
C ILE A 125 -1.09 -3.08 -3.22
N VAL A 126 -1.43 -1.80 -3.28
CA VAL A 126 -2.64 -1.25 -2.67
C VAL A 126 -3.83 -1.34 -3.63
N CYS A 127 -3.58 -1.07 -4.92
CA CYS A 127 -4.54 -1.22 -6.00
C CYS A 127 -3.78 -1.40 -7.31
N ALA A 128 -4.15 -2.37 -8.12
CA ALA A 128 -3.60 -2.61 -9.44
C ALA A 128 -4.51 -3.54 -10.25
N ASP A 129 -4.32 -3.60 -11.56
CA ASP A 129 -4.86 -4.71 -12.37
C ASP A 129 -4.00 -5.96 -12.12
N TYR A 130 -4.54 -6.90 -11.36
CA TYR A 130 -3.84 -8.15 -11.01
C TYR A 130 -3.71 -9.14 -12.19
N ASN A 131 -4.27 -8.81 -13.38
CA ASN A 131 -4.04 -9.56 -14.62
C ASN A 131 -2.91 -8.96 -15.47
N ASP A 132 -2.40 -7.78 -15.10
CA ASP A 132 -1.26 -7.17 -15.78
C ASP A 132 -0.02 -8.06 -15.61
N PRO A 133 0.66 -8.42 -16.72
CA PRO A 133 1.88 -9.23 -16.68
C PRO A 133 2.98 -8.63 -15.79
N ASP A 134 3.14 -7.31 -15.74
CA ASP A 134 4.15 -6.63 -14.92
C ASP A 134 3.80 -6.72 -13.42
N VAL A 135 2.51 -6.72 -13.07
CA VAL A 135 2.03 -6.97 -11.69
C VAL A 135 2.25 -8.43 -11.29
N LEU A 136 1.96 -9.36 -12.21
CA LEU A 136 2.21 -10.80 -11.99
C LEU A 136 3.70 -11.09 -11.83
N GLU A 137 4.58 -10.46 -12.62
CA GLU A 137 6.04 -10.54 -12.45
C GLU A 137 6.46 -10.13 -11.04
N LEU A 138 5.97 -8.96 -10.58
CA LEU A 138 6.28 -8.44 -9.26
C LEU A 138 5.82 -9.37 -8.13
N MET A 139 4.59 -9.90 -8.21
CA MET A 139 4.04 -10.83 -7.21
C MET A 139 4.77 -12.17 -7.15
N ASN A 140 5.37 -12.61 -8.27
CA ASN A 140 6.14 -13.85 -8.35
C ASN A 140 7.65 -13.64 -8.14
N SER A 141 8.09 -12.42 -7.84
CA SER A 141 9.50 -12.08 -7.62
C SER A 141 10.04 -12.55 -6.27
N ASP A 142 11.32 -12.32 -6.03
CA ASP A 142 11.99 -12.59 -4.75
C ASP A 142 11.76 -11.50 -3.69
N LEU A 143 11.04 -10.43 -4.03
CA LEU A 143 10.71 -9.37 -3.09
C LEU A 143 9.56 -9.77 -2.16
N PRO A 144 9.60 -9.39 -0.87
CA PRO A 144 8.43 -9.48 -0.01
C PRO A 144 7.30 -8.59 -0.54
N VAL A 145 6.16 -9.19 -0.89
CA VAL A 145 4.99 -8.46 -1.41
C VAL A 145 3.80 -8.64 -0.48
N VAL A 146 3.14 -7.53 -0.18
CA VAL A 146 1.84 -7.48 0.50
C VAL A 146 0.80 -6.91 -0.45
N THR A 147 -0.35 -7.59 -0.55
CA THR A 147 -1.49 -7.16 -1.37
C THR A 147 -2.67 -6.74 -0.50
N ILE A 148 -3.46 -5.78 -0.96
CA ILE A 148 -4.70 -5.36 -0.30
C ILE A 148 -5.90 -5.92 -1.06
N ASP A 149 -6.77 -6.61 -0.33
CA ASP A 149 -8.01 -7.24 -0.85
C ASP A 149 -7.82 -8.18 -2.06
N TYR A 150 -6.61 -8.71 -2.24
CA TYR A 150 -6.28 -9.70 -3.28
C TYR A 150 -5.41 -10.81 -2.72
N VAL A 151 -5.79 -12.07 -2.95
CA VAL A 151 -5.05 -13.25 -2.45
C VAL A 151 -4.25 -13.87 -3.58
N HIS A 152 -2.93 -13.95 -3.38
CA HIS A 152 -2.01 -14.63 -4.28
C HIS A 152 -1.08 -15.55 -3.46
N HIS A 153 -0.75 -16.73 -4.00
CA HIS A 153 -0.03 -17.77 -3.27
C HIS A 153 1.39 -17.36 -2.80
N ASN A 154 2.04 -16.45 -3.51
CA ASN A 154 3.38 -15.96 -3.16
C ASN A 154 3.37 -14.65 -2.33
N CYS A 155 2.19 -14.08 -2.02
CA CYS A 155 2.09 -12.81 -1.35
C CYS A 155 1.38 -12.94 0.00
N THR A 156 1.69 -12.03 0.92
CA THR A 156 0.87 -11.83 2.11
C THR A 156 -0.31 -10.95 1.75
N ALA A 157 -1.55 -11.43 1.96
CA ALA A 157 -2.75 -10.64 1.71
C ALA A 157 -3.29 -10.02 3.01
N VAL A 158 -3.67 -8.75 2.94
CA VAL A 158 -4.48 -8.07 3.96
C VAL A 158 -5.84 -7.81 3.35
N SER A 159 -6.86 -8.51 3.83
CA SER A 159 -8.19 -8.47 3.22
C SER A 159 -9.25 -8.08 4.24
N SER A 160 -10.25 -7.33 3.77
CA SER A 160 -11.48 -7.08 4.52
C SER A 160 -12.30 -8.36 4.65
N ASN A 161 -12.97 -8.56 5.77
CA ASN A 161 -13.94 -9.66 5.90
C ASN A 161 -15.24 -9.30 5.16
N ASN A 162 -15.20 -9.37 3.84
CA ASN A 162 -16.29 -8.95 2.96
C ASN A 162 -17.56 -9.78 3.16
N ILE A 163 -17.42 -11.06 3.50
CA ILE A 163 -18.55 -11.96 3.76
C ILE A 163 -19.28 -11.51 5.02
N GLN A 164 -18.56 -11.35 6.14
CA GLN A 164 -19.19 -10.96 7.39
C GLN A 164 -19.72 -9.52 7.33
N GLY A 165 -18.97 -8.61 6.73
CA GLY A 165 -19.41 -7.21 6.62
C GLY A 165 -20.70 -7.05 5.82
N MET A 166 -20.90 -7.85 4.75
CA MET A 166 -22.16 -7.83 4.01
C MET A 166 -23.30 -8.48 4.79
N GLU A 167 -23.03 -9.60 5.47
CA GLU A 167 -24.02 -10.23 6.36
C GLU A 167 -24.50 -9.25 7.43
N ASP A 168 -23.58 -8.62 8.15
CA ASP A 168 -23.90 -7.66 9.21
C ASP A 168 -24.72 -6.49 8.68
N LEU A 169 -24.37 -5.97 7.49
CA LEU A 169 -25.11 -4.88 6.85
C LEU A 169 -26.55 -5.27 6.52
N VAL A 170 -26.75 -6.42 5.89
CA VAL A 170 -28.10 -6.89 5.52
C VAL A 170 -28.94 -7.16 6.78
N ARG A 171 -28.37 -7.80 7.80
CA ARG A 171 -29.05 -8.03 9.08
C ARG A 171 -29.39 -6.72 9.80
N TYR A 172 -28.50 -5.74 9.73
CA TYR A 172 -28.76 -4.41 10.28
C TYR A 172 -29.95 -3.74 9.57
N ILE A 173 -29.97 -3.71 8.23
CA ILE A 173 -31.08 -3.16 7.45
C ILE A 173 -32.39 -3.88 7.78
N TYR A 174 -32.36 -5.21 7.90
CA TYR A 174 -33.51 -6.00 8.31
C TYR A 174 -33.98 -5.64 9.72
N SER A 175 -33.08 -5.43 10.66
CA SER A 175 -33.44 -5.04 12.06
C SER A 175 -34.10 -3.66 12.13
N GLN A 176 -33.83 -2.78 11.17
CA GLN A 176 -34.47 -1.47 11.03
C GLN A 176 -35.92 -1.56 10.43
N GLY A 177 -36.39 -2.78 10.17
CA GLY A 177 -37.75 -3.03 9.66
C GLY A 177 -37.86 -3.12 8.14
N HIS A 178 -36.76 -2.94 7.41
CA HIS A 178 -36.79 -3.08 5.95
C HIS A 178 -36.88 -4.55 5.53
N ARG A 179 -37.64 -4.82 4.49
CA ARG A 179 -37.86 -6.17 3.93
C ARG A 179 -37.58 -6.24 2.44
N ARG A 180 -37.49 -5.11 1.76
CA ARG A 180 -37.13 -4.97 0.35
C ARG A 180 -35.79 -4.29 0.29
N ILE A 181 -34.75 -5.06 -0.02
CA ILE A 181 -33.35 -4.62 0.02
C ILE A 181 -32.77 -4.84 -1.38
N ALA A 182 -32.33 -3.77 -2.01
CA ALA A 182 -31.63 -3.84 -3.28
C ALA A 182 -30.11 -3.65 -3.08
N TYR A 183 -29.32 -4.22 -3.97
CA TYR A 183 -27.88 -4.11 -3.94
C TYR A 183 -27.33 -3.64 -5.28
N ILE A 184 -26.61 -2.55 -5.28
CA ILE A 184 -25.83 -2.04 -6.41
C ILE A 184 -24.36 -2.37 -6.13
N HIS A 185 -23.75 -3.19 -6.98
CA HIS A 185 -22.36 -3.61 -6.80
C HIS A 185 -21.49 -3.14 -7.97
N GLY A 186 -20.17 -3.13 -7.76
CA GLY A 186 -19.20 -2.88 -8.81
C GLY A 186 -19.12 -4.02 -9.83
N GLN A 187 -18.28 -3.86 -10.84
CA GLN A 187 -18.08 -4.89 -11.85
C GLN A 187 -17.53 -6.19 -11.23
N GLN A 188 -17.99 -7.33 -11.76
CA GLN A 188 -17.58 -8.66 -11.25
C GLN A 188 -16.26 -9.15 -11.84
N ASN A 189 -15.74 -8.49 -12.87
CA ASN A 189 -14.59 -8.96 -13.65
C ASN A 189 -13.33 -9.06 -12.75
N GLY A 190 -13.10 -10.29 -12.24
CA GLY A 190 -11.91 -10.62 -11.45
C GLY A 190 -11.92 -10.17 -9.98
N SER A 191 -12.89 -9.40 -9.51
CA SER A 191 -12.93 -8.93 -8.12
C SER A 191 -13.46 -9.99 -7.16
N ALA A 192 -12.59 -10.60 -6.37
CA ALA A 192 -12.96 -11.50 -5.28
C ALA A 192 -13.85 -10.77 -4.24
N VAL A 193 -13.57 -9.52 -3.95
CA VAL A 193 -14.34 -8.66 -3.04
C VAL A 193 -15.80 -8.55 -3.48
N THR A 194 -16.05 -8.23 -4.76
CA THR A 194 -17.42 -8.13 -5.30
C THR A 194 -18.13 -9.46 -5.24
N LYS A 195 -17.46 -10.55 -5.58
CA LYS A 195 -18.00 -11.91 -5.54
C LYS A 195 -18.39 -12.33 -4.12
N ASP A 196 -17.52 -12.09 -3.14
CA ASP A 196 -17.76 -12.44 -1.75
C ASP A 196 -18.94 -11.68 -1.17
N ARG A 197 -19.00 -10.37 -1.43
CA ARG A 197 -20.13 -9.51 -1.00
C ARG A 197 -21.44 -9.95 -1.63
N LEU A 198 -21.46 -10.23 -2.93
CA LEU A 198 -22.67 -10.64 -3.63
C LEU A 198 -23.15 -12.02 -3.14
N THR A 199 -22.23 -12.97 -2.96
CA THR A 199 -22.56 -14.30 -2.42
C THR A 199 -23.13 -14.20 -1.01
N SER A 200 -22.52 -13.37 -0.16
CA SER A 200 -22.98 -13.15 1.22
C SER A 200 -24.34 -12.44 1.26
N PHE A 201 -24.57 -11.49 0.35
CA PHE A 201 -25.86 -10.82 0.22
C PHE A 201 -26.98 -11.83 -0.06
N TYR A 202 -26.84 -12.65 -1.12
CA TYR A 202 -27.86 -13.65 -1.47
C TYR A 202 -28.10 -14.65 -0.34
N ARG A 203 -27.02 -15.17 0.26
CA ARG A 203 -27.11 -16.10 1.38
C ARG A 203 -27.90 -15.50 2.56
N THR A 204 -27.59 -14.27 2.94
CA THR A 204 -28.22 -13.62 4.10
C THR A 204 -29.69 -13.29 3.81
N MET A 205 -30.01 -12.87 2.58
CA MET A 205 -31.40 -12.64 2.17
C MET A 205 -32.23 -13.94 2.24
N ASP A 206 -31.66 -15.06 1.78
CA ASP A 206 -32.30 -16.39 1.85
C ASP A 206 -32.53 -16.85 3.30
N GLU A 207 -31.53 -16.73 4.16
CA GLU A 207 -31.65 -17.03 5.60
C GLU A 207 -32.75 -16.22 6.29
N LEU A 208 -32.93 -14.97 5.88
CA LEU A 208 -33.97 -14.07 6.38
C LEU A 208 -35.33 -14.28 5.69
N LYS A 209 -35.41 -15.21 4.72
CA LYS A 209 -36.60 -15.50 3.91
C LYS A 209 -37.13 -14.27 3.18
N LEU A 210 -36.20 -13.44 2.66
CA LEU A 210 -36.48 -12.27 1.87
C LEU A 210 -36.32 -12.58 0.39
N GLU A 211 -37.27 -12.12 -0.43
CA GLU A 211 -37.16 -12.25 -1.89
C GLU A 211 -36.15 -11.28 -2.45
N VAL A 212 -35.40 -11.72 -3.47
CA VAL A 212 -34.45 -10.91 -4.22
C VAL A 212 -34.83 -10.96 -5.70
N PRO A 213 -35.79 -10.12 -6.14
CA PRO A 213 -36.07 -9.98 -7.58
C PRO A 213 -34.84 -9.56 -8.37
N ASP A 214 -34.72 -10.01 -9.62
CA ASP A 214 -33.55 -9.69 -10.48
C ASP A 214 -33.33 -8.18 -10.62
N GLU A 215 -34.41 -7.39 -10.62
CA GLU A 215 -34.33 -5.93 -10.66
C GLU A 215 -33.70 -5.29 -9.41
N TYR A 216 -33.58 -6.02 -8.29
CA TYR A 216 -32.96 -5.52 -7.06
C TYR A 216 -31.44 -5.62 -7.07
N ILE A 217 -30.89 -6.36 -8.02
CA ILE A 217 -29.43 -6.48 -8.21
C ILE A 217 -29.02 -5.68 -9.43
N ARG A 218 -28.12 -4.74 -9.24
CA ARG A 218 -27.61 -3.87 -10.31
C ARG A 218 -26.11 -3.79 -10.24
N THR A 219 -25.50 -3.71 -11.42
CA THR A 219 -24.07 -3.46 -11.57
C THR A 219 -23.87 -2.01 -11.98
N ALA A 220 -22.98 -1.31 -11.30
CA ALA A 220 -22.56 0.04 -11.70
C ALA A 220 -21.05 0.12 -11.73
N ASP A 221 -20.52 0.87 -12.70
CA ASP A 221 -19.10 1.17 -12.72
C ASP A 221 -18.76 2.18 -11.61
N TYR A 222 -17.60 2.03 -10.98
CA TYR A 222 -17.10 2.96 -9.99
C TYR A 222 -16.89 4.37 -10.54
N LEU A 223 -16.68 4.49 -11.86
CA LEU A 223 -16.54 5.76 -12.57
C LEU A 223 -17.86 6.48 -12.84
N GLU A 224 -18.97 5.74 -12.82
CA GLU A 224 -20.26 6.24 -13.27
C GLU A 224 -21.30 6.37 -12.13
N THR A 225 -20.96 7.15 -11.10
CA THR A 225 -21.87 7.42 -9.96
C THR A 225 -23.25 7.95 -10.41
N ARG A 226 -23.31 8.67 -11.55
CA ARG A 226 -24.58 9.13 -12.15
C ARG A 226 -25.40 7.97 -12.70
N GLU A 227 -24.76 6.95 -13.27
CA GLU A 227 -25.45 5.76 -13.78
C GLU A 227 -25.98 4.92 -12.62
N ALA A 228 -25.19 4.72 -11.56
CA ALA A 228 -25.66 4.07 -10.33
C ALA A 228 -26.90 4.78 -9.75
N ALA A 229 -26.89 6.11 -9.74
CA ALA A 229 -28.04 6.90 -9.27
C ALA A 229 -29.28 6.76 -10.17
N LYS A 230 -29.13 6.61 -11.50
CA LYS A 230 -30.24 6.33 -12.41
C LYS A 230 -30.81 4.93 -12.17
N GLN A 231 -29.96 3.93 -12.03
CA GLN A 231 -30.37 2.55 -11.76
C GLN A 231 -31.17 2.44 -10.47
N THR A 232 -30.86 3.24 -9.45
CA THR A 232 -31.66 3.31 -8.21
C THR A 232 -33.12 3.73 -8.47
N LYS A 233 -33.36 4.61 -9.47
CA LYS A 233 -34.73 5.04 -9.86
C LYS A 233 -35.48 3.98 -10.67
N GLU A 234 -34.77 3.07 -11.32
CA GLU A 234 -35.37 2.01 -12.12
C GLU A 234 -35.80 0.80 -11.30
N ILE A 235 -35.35 0.70 -10.05
CA ILE A 235 -35.76 -0.34 -9.13
C ILE A 235 -37.26 -0.11 -8.78
N ARG A 236 -38.10 -0.99 -9.28
CA ARG A 236 -39.55 -0.95 -8.99
C ARG A 236 -39.79 -1.55 -7.61
N TRP A 237 -40.02 -0.71 -6.64
CA TRP A 237 -40.41 -1.10 -5.29
C TRP A 237 -41.88 -1.55 -5.28
N ARG A 238 -42.18 -2.79 -5.69
CA ARG A 238 -43.50 -3.41 -5.65
C ARG A 238 -43.84 -3.97 -4.27
#